data_1a5b2ee45054917559901f43bf27048c
#
_entry.id   1a5b2ee45054917559901f43bf27048c
#
_cell.length_a   1.000
_cell.length_b   1.000
_cell.length_c   1.000
_cell.angle_alpha   90.00
_cell.angle_beta   90.00
_cell.angle_gamma   90.00
#
_symmetry.space_group_name_H-M   'P 1'
#
loop_
_entity.id
_entity.type
_entity.pdbx_description
1 polymer ?
#
loop_
_entity_poly.entity_id
_entity_poly.type
_entity_poly.pdbx_seq_one_letter_code
_entity_poly.pdbx_strand_id
1 'polypeptide(L)'
;MAVKVAVLGGGNGGHAAAADLSNRGFCVHMYEDARFAGNIKKVFDTHEITMAGAAGNATVKIDMVTSDLQEAIQDVEFIFVAVPAFAHDVYARALAELVHPGQTVMVMPGTFDSLIFWKEFRKKGLEDVVVAETNTLPYATRLQGPGSTLIMSLFNPLKVGVMPACRTQETVEKLRAFYPSLEAVESVIACGLSSLNPIIHVPGCILNAGRIEYAKGEFYFYTEGFTPCVARTTEAIDKERIALLDSFGYASDIVAHGVGGSIITDDIGEAIASDPNFAKIKGPADTNSRYYAEDIPYGLAPWAKLARAMNVDVPVIGSMITIGSALLGYDCWTRGHSLQDLGIEGMTKEELKEYLETGK
;
A
#
# COMPACT_ATOMS: atom_id res chain seq x y z
N MET A 1 18.46 23.82 -7.66
CA MET A 1 18.86 22.75 -6.75
C MET A 1 17.94 21.57 -7.02
N ALA A 2 18.42 20.33 -6.89
CA ALA A 2 17.55 19.15 -7.01
C ALA A 2 16.51 19.16 -5.88
N VAL A 3 15.30 18.70 -6.17
CA VAL A 3 14.24 18.57 -5.17
C VAL A 3 14.63 17.46 -4.20
N LYS A 4 14.58 17.76 -2.90
CA LYS A 4 14.89 16.79 -1.84
C LYS A 4 13.65 16.01 -1.43
N VAL A 5 13.79 14.70 -1.25
CA VAL A 5 12.72 13.81 -0.79
C VAL A 5 13.25 12.83 0.25
N ALA A 6 12.43 12.46 1.21
CA ALA A 6 12.73 11.36 2.13
C ALA A 6 12.00 10.08 1.70
N VAL A 7 12.70 8.95 1.75
CA VAL A 7 12.14 7.60 1.57
C VAL A 7 12.32 6.83 2.87
N LEU A 8 11.24 6.53 3.53
CA LEU A 8 11.24 5.84 4.83
C LEU A 8 10.95 4.35 4.64
N GLY A 9 11.87 3.51 5.05
CA GLY A 9 11.84 2.05 4.95
C GLY A 9 12.89 1.50 3.99
N GLY A 10 13.62 0.49 4.43
CA GLY A 10 14.68 -0.19 3.68
C GLY A 10 14.27 -1.53 3.06
N GLY A 11 12.96 -1.77 2.92
CA GLY A 11 12.42 -2.98 2.27
C GLY A 11 12.44 -2.92 0.74
N ASN A 12 11.69 -3.84 0.10
CA ASN A 12 11.57 -3.88 -1.38
C ASN A 12 11.13 -2.52 -1.96
N GLY A 13 10.08 -1.92 -1.37
CA GLY A 13 9.52 -0.64 -1.83
C GLY A 13 10.49 0.52 -1.64
N GLY A 14 11.10 0.62 -0.47
CA GLY A 14 12.03 1.71 -0.18
C GLY A 14 13.28 1.68 -1.06
N HIS A 15 13.87 0.49 -1.31
CA HIS A 15 14.98 0.38 -2.26
C HIS A 15 14.58 0.79 -3.67
N ALA A 16 13.41 0.35 -4.15
CA ALA A 16 12.94 0.70 -5.49
C ALA A 16 12.69 2.21 -5.61
N ALA A 17 11.99 2.81 -4.62
CA ALA A 17 11.71 4.23 -4.60
C ALA A 17 13.00 5.07 -4.53
N ALA A 18 13.91 4.73 -3.61
CA ALA A 18 15.17 5.45 -3.48
C ALA A 18 16.02 5.37 -4.76
N ALA A 19 16.10 4.17 -5.36
CA ALA A 19 16.87 3.99 -6.58
C ALA A 19 16.26 4.72 -7.79
N ASP A 20 14.96 4.58 -8.03
CA ASP A 20 14.27 5.21 -9.15
C ASP A 20 14.32 6.75 -9.04
N LEU A 21 14.01 7.29 -7.87
CA LEU A 21 14.04 8.74 -7.66
C LEU A 21 15.45 9.31 -7.82
N SER A 22 16.47 8.66 -7.25
CA SER A 22 17.87 9.08 -7.45
C SER A 22 18.30 8.99 -8.90
N ASN A 23 17.90 7.93 -9.63
CA ASN A 23 18.20 7.77 -11.06
C ASN A 23 17.59 8.88 -11.91
N ARG A 24 16.46 9.43 -11.48
CA ARG A 24 15.79 10.57 -12.12
C ARG A 24 16.28 11.95 -11.66
N GLY A 25 17.31 11.99 -10.79
CA GLY A 25 18.00 13.22 -10.39
C GLY A 25 17.40 13.94 -9.19
N PHE A 26 16.54 13.28 -8.41
CA PHE A 26 16.10 13.81 -7.12
C PHE A 26 17.18 13.57 -6.06
N CYS A 27 17.27 14.46 -5.07
CA CYS A 27 18.13 14.31 -3.91
C CYS A 27 17.38 13.45 -2.86
N VAL A 28 17.82 12.21 -2.68
CA VAL A 28 17.10 11.22 -1.86
C VAL A 28 17.77 11.03 -0.52
N HIS A 29 17.00 11.22 0.56
CA HIS A 29 17.32 10.84 1.91
C HIS A 29 16.63 9.51 2.23
N MET A 30 17.37 8.44 2.39
CA MET A 30 16.85 7.11 2.74
C MET A 30 16.98 6.87 4.24
N TYR A 31 15.87 6.53 4.88
CA TYR A 31 15.83 6.20 6.30
C TYR A 31 15.48 4.74 6.52
N GLU A 32 16.18 4.09 7.45
CA GLU A 32 15.79 2.81 8.01
C GLU A 32 15.94 2.83 9.53
N ASP A 33 14.95 2.30 10.23
CA ASP A 33 15.00 2.18 11.68
C ASP A 33 16.25 1.42 12.13
N ALA A 34 16.94 1.91 13.17
CA ALA A 34 18.20 1.32 13.67
C ALA A 34 18.07 -0.18 13.97
N ARG A 35 16.90 -0.65 14.39
CA ARG A 35 16.61 -2.08 14.64
C ARG A 35 16.74 -2.94 13.37
N PHE A 36 16.54 -2.35 12.19
CA PHE A 36 16.56 -3.02 10.89
C PHE A 36 17.70 -2.57 9.99
N ALA A 37 18.52 -1.61 10.42
CA ALA A 37 19.65 -1.06 9.66
C ALA A 37 20.62 -2.14 9.15
N GLY A 38 20.74 -3.26 9.87
CA GLY A 38 21.53 -4.41 9.43
C GLY A 38 21.06 -5.01 8.11
N ASN A 39 19.78 -4.92 7.77
CA ASN A 39 19.21 -5.43 6.53
C ASN A 39 19.67 -4.61 5.30
N ILE A 40 20.01 -3.35 5.51
CA ILE A 40 20.47 -2.43 4.45
C ILE A 40 21.92 -1.97 4.69
N LYS A 41 22.69 -2.74 5.46
CA LYS A 41 24.08 -2.38 5.83
C LYS A 41 24.94 -1.97 4.63
N LYS A 42 24.84 -2.68 3.51
CA LYS A 42 25.57 -2.33 2.29
C LYS A 42 25.24 -0.92 1.80
N VAL A 43 23.96 -0.52 1.87
CA VAL A 43 23.54 0.83 1.45
C VAL A 43 24.08 1.89 2.42
N PHE A 44 24.12 1.60 3.72
CA PHE A 44 24.77 2.48 4.71
C PHE A 44 26.28 2.64 4.44
N ASP A 45 26.98 1.54 4.10
CA ASP A 45 28.42 1.56 3.89
C ASP A 45 28.82 2.25 2.58
N THR A 46 28.03 2.09 1.51
CA THR A 46 28.40 2.53 0.14
C THR A 46 27.61 3.73 -0.34
N HIS A 47 26.44 4.00 0.23
CA HIS A 47 25.43 4.91 -0.31
C HIS A 47 24.98 4.54 -1.73
N GLU A 48 25.07 3.29 -2.14
CA GLU A 48 24.75 2.84 -3.49
C GLU A 48 23.64 1.82 -3.51
N ILE A 49 22.73 1.94 -4.49
CA ILE A 49 21.74 0.93 -4.84
C ILE A 49 21.88 0.59 -6.33
N THR A 50 22.02 -0.68 -6.63
CA THR A 50 21.93 -1.19 -8.00
C THR A 50 20.49 -1.53 -8.31
N MET A 51 19.94 -0.96 -9.36
CA MET A 51 18.59 -1.26 -9.86
C MET A 51 18.64 -1.86 -11.25
N ALA A 52 17.67 -2.72 -11.54
CA ALA A 52 17.45 -3.31 -12.85
C ALA A 52 15.95 -3.42 -13.16
N GLY A 53 15.60 -3.49 -14.44
CA GLY A 53 14.25 -3.78 -14.93
C GLY A 53 13.53 -2.57 -15.50
N ALA A 54 12.21 -2.45 -15.22
CA ALA A 54 11.30 -1.51 -15.89
C ALA A 54 11.65 -0.02 -15.70
N ALA A 55 12.30 0.35 -14.58
CA ALA A 55 12.76 1.73 -14.34
C ALA A 55 14.19 1.99 -14.85
N GLY A 56 14.78 1.03 -15.57
CA GLY A 56 16.14 1.12 -16.11
C GLY A 56 17.15 0.25 -15.37
N ASN A 57 18.41 0.30 -15.83
CA ASN A 57 19.51 -0.44 -15.22
C ASN A 57 20.60 0.57 -14.85
N ALA A 58 20.85 0.72 -13.55
CA ALA A 58 21.83 1.68 -13.04
C ALA A 58 22.34 1.27 -11.65
N THR A 59 23.54 1.74 -11.30
CA THR A 59 23.93 1.88 -9.90
C THR A 59 23.88 3.36 -9.56
N VAL A 60 23.03 3.70 -8.61
CA VAL A 60 22.76 5.10 -8.22
C VAL A 60 23.34 5.37 -6.84
N LYS A 61 23.73 6.62 -6.62
CA LYS A 61 24.17 7.08 -5.31
C LYS A 61 23.00 7.74 -4.58
N ILE A 62 22.77 7.33 -3.34
CA ILE A 62 21.78 7.92 -2.44
C ILE A 62 22.48 9.03 -1.67
N ASP A 63 21.89 10.24 -1.68
CA ASP A 63 22.53 11.43 -1.10
C ASP A 63 22.73 11.30 0.41
N MET A 64 21.73 10.75 1.12
CA MET A 64 21.80 10.48 2.55
C MET A 64 21.22 9.10 2.86
N VAL A 65 21.87 8.35 3.74
CA VAL A 65 21.37 7.10 4.32
C VAL A 65 21.55 7.19 5.84
N THR A 66 20.45 7.17 6.59
CA THR A 66 20.50 7.42 8.02
C THR A 66 19.48 6.58 8.80
N SER A 67 19.73 6.39 10.10
CA SER A 67 18.75 5.87 11.07
C SER A 67 18.23 6.96 12.02
N ASP A 68 18.54 8.21 11.75
CA ASP A 68 17.95 9.37 12.42
C ASP A 68 16.79 9.91 11.57
N LEU A 69 15.56 9.77 12.07
CA LEU A 69 14.36 10.18 11.35
C LEU A 69 14.31 11.71 11.19
N GLN A 70 14.78 12.47 12.18
CA GLN A 70 14.81 13.92 12.10
C GLN A 70 15.76 14.37 10.99
N GLU A 71 16.96 13.78 10.92
CA GLU A 71 17.93 14.06 9.87
C GLU A 71 17.38 13.72 8.48
N ALA A 72 16.69 12.57 8.34
CA ALA A 72 16.12 12.12 7.07
C ALA A 72 15.09 13.09 6.49
N ILE A 73 14.24 13.68 7.34
CA ILE A 73 13.13 14.54 6.91
C ILE A 73 13.46 16.03 6.98
N GLN A 74 14.66 16.40 7.44
CA GLN A 74 15.11 17.77 7.46
C GLN A 74 15.22 18.33 6.04
N ASP A 75 14.68 19.52 5.84
CA ASP A 75 14.73 20.23 4.55
C ASP A 75 14.12 19.49 3.34
N VAL A 76 13.21 18.54 3.57
CA VAL A 76 12.43 17.90 2.50
C VAL A 76 10.98 18.39 2.52
N GLU A 77 10.37 18.52 1.34
CA GLU A 77 8.95 18.82 1.21
C GLU A 77 8.10 17.52 1.16
N PHE A 78 8.66 16.43 0.62
CA PHE A 78 7.93 15.18 0.39
C PHE A 78 8.58 14.03 1.14
N ILE A 79 7.75 13.29 1.87
CA ILE A 79 8.14 12.13 2.69
C ILE A 79 7.35 10.91 2.18
N PHE A 80 8.05 9.93 1.63
CA PHE A 80 7.46 8.68 1.11
C PHE A 80 7.65 7.56 2.12
N VAL A 81 6.54 7.03 2.65
CA VAL A 81 6.54 5.97 3.67
C VAL A 81 6.30 4.63 2.98
N ALA A 82 7.34 3.80 2.89
CA ALA A 82 7.33 2.49 2.23
C ALA A 82 7.63 1.35 3.22
N VAL A 83 6.85 1.30 4.30
CA VAL A 83 6.94 0.30 5.36
C VAL A 83 5.69 -0.57 5.41
N PRO A 84 5.73 -1.77 6.05
CA PRO A 84 4.54 -2.59 6.20
C PRO A 84 3.45 -1.91 7.04
N ALA A 85 2.17 -2.24 6.76
CA ALA A 85 1.01 -1.62 7.39
C ALA A 85 1.03 -1.68 8.93
N PHE A 86 1.52 -2.77 9.51
CA PHE A 86 1.66 -2.91 10.96
C PHE A 86 2.65 -1.94 11.62
N ALA A 87 3.43 -1.20 10.84
CA ALA A 87 4.37 -0.21 11.32
C ALA A 87 3.85 1.23 11.19
N HIS A 88 2.77 1.45 10.44
CA HIS A 88 2.28 2.79 10.12
C HIS A 88 1.95 3.63 11.36
N ASP A 89 1.38 3.04 12.40
CA ASP A 89 1.07 3.73 13.65
C ASP A 89 2.32 4.22 14.40
N VAL A 90 3.42 3.45 14.34
CA VAL A 90 4.71 3.84 14.91
C VAL A 90 5.31 5.01 14.14
N TYR A 91 5.31 4.93 12.81
CA TYR A 91 5.80 6.01 11.95
C TYR A 91 4.95 7.27 12.05
N ALA A 92 3.62 7.14 12.12
CA ALA A 92 2.71 8.26 12.28
C ALA A 92 3.00 9.05 13.57
N ARG A 93 3.16 8.35 14.70
CA ARG A 93 3.53 8.99 15.98
C ARG A 93 4.91 9.62 15.95
N ALA A 94 5.90 8.94 15.36
CA ALA A 94 7.26 9.47 15.27
C ALA A 94 7.32 10.72 14.37
N LEU A 95 6.66 10.67 13.22
CA LEU A 95 6.59 11.82 12.31
C LEU A 95 5.81 12.99 12.90
N ALA A 96 4.76 12.76 13.69
CA ALA A 96 4.00 13.82 14.33
C ALA A 96 4.84 14.71 15.29
N GLU A 97 5.97 14.20 15.78
CA GLU A 97 6.90 15.00 16.60
C GLU A 97 7.89 15.82 15.77
N LEU A 98 8.04 15.52 14.48
CA LEU A 98 9.16 16.01 13.67
C LEU A 98 8.74 16.78 12.42
N VAL A 99 7.58 16.44 11.82
CA VAL A 99 7.11 17.12 10.60
C VAL A 99 6.73 18.59 10.88
N HIS A 100 6.85 19.39 9.88
CA HIS A 100 6.54 20.83 9.96
C HIS A 100 5.57 21.25 8.85
N PRO A 101 4.92 22.43 9.00
CA PRO A 101 3.99 22.96 8.00
C PRO A 101 4.56 22.98 6.59
N GLY A 102 3.73 22.62 5.62
CA GLY A 102 4.11 22.57 4.19
C GLY A 102 4.65 21.21 3.73
N GLN A 103 4.96 20.28 4.63
CA GLN A 103 5.37 18.93 4.22
C GLN A 103 4.17 18.08 3.78
N THR A 104 4.41 17.18 2.82
CA THR A 104 3.48 16.17 2.36
C THR A 104 4.02 14.78 2.69
N VAL A 105 3.24 13.97 3.40
CA VAL A 105 3.56 12.58 3.70
C VAL A 105 2.72 11.68 2.82
N MET A 106 3.33 10.78 2.03
CA MET A 106 2.63 9.81 1.20
C MET A 106 2.94 8.39 1.64
N VAL A 107 1.89 7.65 2.04
CA VAL A 107 1.96 6.26 2.44
C VAL A 107 1.85 5.37 1.21
N MET A 108 2.78 4.43 1.03
CA MET A 108 2.89 3.60 -0.17
C MET A 108 3.03 2.10 0.14
N PRO A 109 1.95 1.30 0.09
CA PRO A 109 0.53 1.68 0.03
C PRO A 109 -0.07 1.96 1.40
N GLY A 110 -1.28 2.55 1.40
CA GLY A 110 -2.17 2.58 2.56
C GLY A 110 -3.46 1.79 2.31
N THR A 111 -4.13 1.41 3.40
CA THR A 111 -5.53 0.96 3.38
C THR A 111 -6.26 1.71 4.48
N PHE A 112 -6.53 2.99 4.21
CA PHE A 112 -7.00 4.01 5.16
C PHE A 112 -5.92 4.46 6.17
N ASP A 113 -4.69 3.99 6.03
CA ASP A 113 -3.63 4.24 7.01
C ASP A 113 -3.19 5.72 7.04
N SER A 114 -3.38 6.46 5.95
CA SER A 114 -3.24 7.92 5.93
C SER A 114 -4.07 8.62 7.02
N LEU A 115 -5.22 8.06 7.42
CA LEU A 115 -6.04 8.57 8.52
C LEU A 115 -5.34 8.46 9.88
N ILE A 116 -4.48 7.44 10.08
CA ILE A 116 -3.66 7.30 11.30
C ILE A 116 -2.67 8.45 11.38
N PHE A 117 -1.95 8.73 10.28
CA PHE A 117 -1.03 9.86 10.20
C PHE A 117 -1.75 11.19 10.41
N TRP A 118 -2.88 11.38 9.72
CA TRP A 118 -3.70 12.58 9.86
C TRP A 118 -4.12 12.81 11.30
N LYS A 119 -4.68 11.79 11.98
CA LYS A 119 -5.09 11.84 13.38
C LYS A 119 -3.92 12.22 14.30
N GLU A 120 -2.75 11.61 14.14
CA GLU A 120 -1.59 11.93 14.98
C GLU A 120 -1.08 13.35 14.73
N PHE A 121 -1.07 13.81 13.49
CA PHE A 121 -0.68 15.18 13.14
C PHE A 121 -1.67 16.21 13.73
N ARG A 122 -2.97 15.92 13.68
CA ARG A 122 -3.99 16.79 14.29
C ARG A 122 -3.88 16.90 15.80
N LYS A 123 -3.54 15.83 16.49
CA LYS A 123 -3.25 15.88 17.95
C LYS A 123 -2.11 16.85 18.30
N LYS A 124 -1.20 17.10 17.37
CA LYS A 124 -0.07 18.03 17.51
C LYS A 124 -0.35 19.42 16.95
N GLY A 125 -1.55 19.69 16.43
CA GLY A 125 -1.91 20.97 15.84
C GLY A 125 -1.22 21.25 14.49
N LEU A 126 -0.79 20.22 13.79
CA LEU A 126 -0.12 20.33 12.48
C LEU A 126 -1.17 20.49 11.37
N GLU A 127 -1.69 21.70 11.20
CA GLU A 127 -2.81 21.95 10.28
C GLU A 127 -2.42 22.00 8.81
N ASP A 128 -1.17 22.32 8.51
CA ASP A 128 -0.66 22.50 7.13
C ASP A 128 0.26 21.35 6.67
N VAL A 129 0.12 20.18 7.27
CA VAL A 129 0.74 18.95 6.76
C VAL A 129 -0.33 18.15 6.03
N VAL A 130 -0.04 17.75 4.79
CA VAL A 130 -0.96 16.94 3.98
C VAL A 130 -0.54 15.47 4.04
N VAL A 131 -1.51 14.58 4.09
CA VAL A 131 -1.25 13.14 4.00
C VAL A 131 -1.90 12.58 2.74
N ALA A 132 -1.17 11.79 1.99
CA ALA A 132 -1.67 11.05 0.84
C ALA A 132 -1.44 9.55 1.05
N GLU A 133 -2.21 8.72 0.37
CA GLU A 133 -1.90 7.28 0.27
C GLU A 133 -2.13 6.76 -1.14
N THR A 134 -1.36 5.75 -1.53
CA THR A 134 -1.57 5.05 -2.80
C THR A 134 -2.27 3.71 -2.57
N ASN A 135 -3.06 3.28 -3.55
CA ASN A 135 -3.78 2.00 -3.47
C ASN A 135 -2.86 0.77 -3.54
N THR A 136 -1.68 0.94 -4.08
CA THR A 136 -0.62 -0.10 -4.13
C THR A 136 0.75 0.57 -4.09
N LEU A 137 1.80 -0.22 -3.89
CA LEU A 137 3.16 0.26 -4.06
C LEU A 137 3.36 0.71 -5.52
N PRO A 138 4.06 1.82 -5.82
CA PRO A 138 4.30 2.26 -7.21
C PRO A 138 5.04 1.24 -8.09
N TYR A 139 5.63 0.22 -7.49
CA TYR A 139 6.51 -0.75 -8.11
C TYR A 139 6.12 -2.19 -7.80
N ALA A 140 6.07 -3.07 -8.80
CA ALA A 140 6.27 -4.49 -8.57
C ALA A 140 7.77 -4.74 -8.48
N THR A 141 8.27 -5.04 -7.29
CA THR A 141 9.72 -5.09 -7.03
C THR A 141 10.14 -6.20 -6.08
N ARG A 142 11.39 -6.64 -6.21
CA ARG A 142 12.04 -7.62 -5.32
C ARG A 142 13.49 -7.23 -5.09
N LEU A 143 13.94 -7.31 -3.84
CA LEU A 143 15.35 -7.26 -3.51
C LEU A 143 16.07 -8.48 -4.10
N GLN A 144 17.20 -8.24 -4.76
CA GLN A 144 18.09 -9.28 -5.31
C GLN A 144 19.28 -9.55 -4.37
N GLY A 145 19.33 -8.80 -3.27
CA GLY A 145 20.38 -8.84 -2.26
C GLY A 145 20.55 -7.45 -1.64
N PRO A 146 21.42 -7.30 -0.64
CA PRO A 146 21.66 -6.02 0.00
C PRO A 146 22.09 -4.94 -1.01
N GLY A 147 21.34 -3.83 -1.07
CA GLY A 147 21.61 -2.74 -2.00
C GLY A 147 21.41 -3.10 -3.48
N SER A 148 20.53 -4.07 -3.78
CA SER A 148 20.18 -4.43 -5.16
C SER A 148 18.69 -4.73 -5.28
N THR A 149 18.03 -4.10 -6.25
CA THR A 149 16.58 -4.24 -6.48
C THR A 149 16.26 -4.52 -7.94
N LEU A 150 15.29 -5.40 -8.17
CA LEU A 150 14.67 -5.62 -9.48
C LEU A 150 13.29 -4.96 -9.46
N ILE A 151 13.07 -3.99 -10.34
CA ILE A 151 11.77 -3.38 -10.59
C ILE A 151 11.15 -4.06 -11.80
N MET A 152 10.19 -4.95 -11.56
CA MET A 152 9.57 -5.76 -12.61
C MET A 152 8.59 -4.95 -13.45
N SER A 153 7.83 -4.05 -12.81
CA SER A 153 6.90 -3.13 -13.47
C SER A 153 6.64 -1.88 -12.63
N LEU A 154 6.17 -0.84 -13.29
CA LEU A 154 5.63 0.39 -12.71
C LEU A 154 4.11 0.34 -12.83
N PHE A 155 3.39 0.65 -11.76
CA PHE A 155 1.92 0.67 -11.81
C PHE A 155 1.41 1.93 -12.53
N ASN A 156 0.51 1.72 -13.50
CA ASN A 156 -0.14 2.76 -14.27
C ASN A 156 -1.55 2.31 -14.69
N PRO A 157 -2.63 2.95 -14.19
CA PRO A 157 -2.61 4.05 -13.25
C PRO A 157 -2.22 3.63 -11.83
N LEU A 158 -1.72 4.58 -11.04
CA LEU A 158 -1.50 4.47 -9.61
C LEU A 158 -2.51 5.39 -8.91
N LYS A 159 -3.53 4.82 -8.27
CA LYS A 159 -4.57 5.61 -7.59
C LYS A 159 -4.01 6.24 -6.33
N VAL A 160 -4.39 7.48 -6.05
CA VAL A 160 -3.97 8.24 -4.88
C VAL A 160 -5.14 8.99 -4.26
N GLY A 161 -5.32 8.82 -2.94
CA GLY A 161 -6.21 9.60 -2.11
C GLY A 161 -5.43 10.61 -1.26
N VAL A 162 -6.03 11.74 -0.97
CA VAL A 162 -5.42 12.82 -0.17
C VAL A 162 -6.31 13.16 1.01
N MET A 163 -5.68 13.45 2.15
CA MET A 163 -6.34 13.92 3.36
C MET A 163 -5.75 15.29 3.77
N PRO A 164 -6.57 16.36 3.80
CA PRO A 164 -7.99 16.39 3.42
C PRO A 164 -8.18 16.40 1.89
N ALA A 165 -9.32 15.89 1.42
CA ALA A 165 -9.58 15.75 -0.01
C ALA A 165 -9.74 17.08 -0.76
N CYS A 166 -10.12 18.15 -0.10
CA CYS A 166 -10.12 19.51 -0.68
C CYS A 166 -8.74 19.96 -1.19
N ARG A 167 -7.66 19.31 -0.75
CA ARG A 167 -6.29 19.58 -1.20
C ARG A 167 -5.78 18.62 -2.29
N THR A 168 -6.64 17.73 -2.80
CA THR A 168 -6.24 16.65 -3.73
C THR A 168 -5.58 17.20 -4.99
N GLN A 169 -6.19 18.17 -5.66
CA GLN A 169 -5.71 18.66 -6.96
C GLN A 169 -4.28 19.23 -6.85
N GLU A 170 -4.06 20.14 -5.91
CA GLU A 170 -2.74 20.77 -5.73
C GLU A 170 -1.66 19.78 -5.30
N THR A 171 -2.04 18.83 -4.43
CA THR A 171 -1.11 17.82 -3.89
C THR A 171 -0.70 16.82 -4.96
N VAL A 172 -1.67 16.29 -5.72
CA VAL A 172 -1.40 15.30 -6.77
C VAL A 172 -0.62 15.91 -7.91
N GLU A 173 -0.86 17.18 -8.26
CA GLU A 173 -0.06 17.88 -9.27
C GLU A 173 1.42 17.95 -8.89
N LYS A 174 1.74 18.24 -7.63
CA LYS A 174 3.12 18.22 -7.12
C LYS A 174 3.70 16.79 -7.07
N LEU A 175 2.92 15.79 -6.60
CA LEU A 175 3.37 14.41 -6.48
C LEU A 175 3.63 13.73 -7.84
N ARG A 176 2.98 14.19 -8.92
CA ARG A 176 3.24 13.70 -10.29
C ARG A 176 4.65 13.95 -10.79
N ALA A 177 5.39 14.89 -10.21
CA ALA A 177 6.82 15.04 -10.48
C ALA A 177 7.61 13.77 -10.14
N PHE A 178 7.17 13.04 -9.10
CA PHE A 178 7.80 11.81 -8.62
C PHE A 178 7.14 10.56 -9.21
N TYR A 179 5.83 10.57 -9.33
CA TYR A 179 5.03 9.45 -9.82
C TYR A 179 4.03 9.94 -10.88
N PRO A 180 4.46 10.04 -12.16
CA PRO A 180 3.62 10.62 -13.23
C PRO A 180 2.30 9.87 -13.47
N SER A 181 2.21 8.58 -13.10
CA SER A 181 1.03 7.73 -13.25
C SER A 181 -0.06 7.96 -12.19
N LEU A 182 0.14 8.90 -11.24
CA LEU A 182 -0.84 9.18 -10.20
C LEU A 182 -2.18 9.64 -10.76
N GLU A 183 -3.23 8.91 -10.39
CA GLU A 183 -4.63 9.22 -10.66
C GLU A 183 -5.34 9.51 -9.35
N ALA A 184 -5.86 10.73 -9.23
CA ALA A 184 -6.58 11.15 -8.05
C ALA A 184 -7.92 10.43 -7.92
N VAL A 185 -8.27 9.99 -6.72
CA VAL A 185 -9.60 9.48 -6.37
C VAL A 185 -10.25 10.40 -5.34
N GLU A 186 -11.54 10.19 -5.07
CA GLU A 186 -12.38 11.11 -4.30
C GLU A 186 -11.89 11.33 -2.86
N SER A 187 -11.29 10.29 -2.27
CA SER A 187 -10.80 10.36 -0.88
C SER A 187 -9.81 9.21 -0.60
N VAL A 188 -9.20 9.24 0.58
CA VAL A 188 -8.38 8.13 1.07
C VAL A 188 -9.18 6.84 1.28
N ILE A 189 -10.48 6.92 1.56
CA ILE A 189 -11.37 5.75 1.61
C ILE A 189 -11.53 5.15 0.21
N ALA A 190 -11.76 5.95 -0.83
CA ALA A 190 -11.83 5.48 -2.21
C ALA A 190 -10.49 4.85 -2.64
N CYS A 191 -9.37 5.43 -2.23
CA CYS A 191 -8.04 4.92 -2.50
C CYS A 191 -7.81 3.55 -1.84
N GLY A 192 -8.03 3.45 -0.54
CA GLY A 192 -7.84 2.20 0.20
C GLY A 192 -8.75 1.07 -0.29
N LEU A 193 -9.99 1.39 -0.68
CA LEU A 193 -10.91 0.43 -1.33
C LEU A 193 -10.51 0.08 -2.76
N SER A 194 -9.59 0.81 -3.38
CA SER A 194 -9.05 0.49 -4.71
C SER A 194 -7.82 -0.42 -4.66
N SER A 195 -7.42 -0.90 -3.47
CA SER A 195 -6.29 -1.84 -3.34
C SER A 195 -6.67 -3.21 -3.91
N LEU A 196 -5.84 -3.71 -4.85
CA LEU A 196 -6.06 -5.00 -5.49
C LEU A 196 -5.57 -6.18 -4.62
N ASN A 197 -4.57 -5.95 -3.78
CA ASN A 197 -3.90 -7.00 -3.03
C ASN A 197 -4.86 -7.83 -2.14
N PRO A 198 -5.68 -7.21 -1.26
CA PRO A 198 -6.61 -7.98 -0.42
C PRO A 198 -7.62 -8.79 -1.23
N ILE A 199 -8.05 -8.26 -2.39
CA ILE A 199 -9.08 -8.90 -3.23
C ILE A 199 -8.53 -10.17 -3.89
N ILE A 200 -7.27 -10.13 -4.36
CA ILE A 200 -6.66 -11.19 -5.15
C ILE A 200 -5.89 -12.18 -4.25
N HIS A 201 -5.08 -11.65 -3.34
CA HIS A 201 -4.19 -12.48 -2.53
C HIS A 201 -4.94 -13.32 -1.50
N VAL A 202 -5.93 -12.74 -0.82
CA VAL A 202 -6.60 -13.41 0.30
C VAL A 202 -7.36 -14.64 -0.15
N PRO A 203 -8.28 -14.60 -1.14
CA PRO A 203 -8.94 -15.82 -1.61
C PRO A 203 -7.95 -16.79 -2.25
N GLY A 204 -6.96 -16.30 -2.99
CA GLY A 204 -5.90 -17.13 -3.56
C GLY A 204 -5.11 -17.90 -2.50
N CYS A 205 -4.82 -17.28 -1.38
CA CYS A 205 -4.08 -17.88 -0.27
C CYS A 205 -4.96 -18.82 0.57
N ILE A 206 -6.12 -18.37 1.00
CA ILE A 206 -6.99 -19.14 1.89
C ILE A 206 -7.47 -20.43 1.20
N LEU A 207 -7.91 -20.36 -0.06
CA LEU A 207 -8.40 -21.51 -0.79
C LEU A 207 -7.29 -22.47 -1.27
N ASN A 208 -6.03 -22.05 -1.20
CA ASN A 208 -4.85 -22.88 -1.47
C ASN A 208 -3.98 -23.15 -0.23
N ALA A 209 -4.47 -22.91 0.98
CA ALA A 209 -3.64 -22.96 2.20
C ALA A 209 -2.92 -24.32 2.35
N GLY A 210 -3.62 -25.44 2.23
CA GLY A 210 -3.00 -26.75 2.29
C GLY A 210 -1.99 -27.03 1.17
N ARG A 211 -2.20 -26.46 -0.03
CA ARG A 211 -1.22 -26.53 -1.12
C ARG A 211 0.04 -25.70 -0.83
N ILE A 212 -0.16 -24.51 -0.26
CA ILE A 212 0.94 -23.62 0.11
C ILE A 212 1.84 -24.30 1.14
N GLU A 213 1.27 -24.87 2.21
CA GLU A 213 2.04 -25.59 3.23
C GLU A 213 2.77 -26.81 2.68
N TYR A 214 2.11 -27.57 1.80
CA TYR A 214 2.71 -28.76 1.19
C TYR A 214 3.79 -28.44 0.17
N ALA A 215 3.52 -27.50 -0.76
CA ALA A 215 4.40 -27.15 -1.86
C ALA A 215 5.53 -26.19 -1.48
N LYS A 216 5.40 -25.50 -0.33
CA LYS A 216 6.41 -24.51 0.16
C LYS A 216 6.84 -23.50 -0.90
N GLY A 217 5.87 -22.98 -1.64
CA GLY A 217 6.08 -22.02 -2.72
C GLY A 217 6.41 -22.62 -4.08
N GLU A 218 6.58 -23.96 -4.19
CA GLU A 218 6.89 -24.62 -5.46
C GLU A 218 5.65 -24.89 -6.30
N PHE A 219 4.86 -23.84 -6.57
CA PHE A 219 3.77 -23.80 -7.55
C PHE A 219 3.57 -22.37 -8.04
N TYR A 220 2.96 -22.18 -9.19
CA TYR A 220 2.67 -20.87 -9.74
C TYR A 220 1.32 -20.37 -9.21
N PHE A 221 1.37 -19.30 -8.41
CA PHE A 221 0.22 -18.80 -7.64
C PHE A 221 -0.98 -18.46 -8.52
N TYR A 222 -0.74 -17.71 -9.56
CA TYR A 222 -1.81 -17.23 -10.44
C TYR A 222 -2.21 -18.24 -11.54
N THR A 223 -1.29 -19.06 -12.00
CA THR A 223 -1.57 -20.03 -13.07
C THR A 223 -2.19 -21.32 -12.53
N GLU A 224 -1.71 -21.79 -11.39
CA GLU A 224 -2.13 -23.06 -10.82
C GLU A 224 -3.06 -22.88 -9.62
N GLY A 225 -2.87 -21.82 -8.84
CA GLY A 225 -3.65 -21.52 -7.64
C GLY A 225 -4.92 -20.73 -7.92
N PHE A 226 -4.95 -19.93 -8.99
CA PHE A 226 -6.10 -19.08 -9.31
C PHE A 226 -7.10 -19.79 -10.23
N THR A 227 -7.70 -20.87 -9.69
CA THR A 227 -8.69 -21.69 -10.38
C THR A 227 -10.03 -20.97 -10.55
N PRO A 228 -10.98 -21.48 -11.38
CA PRO A 228 -12.30 -20.87 -11.52
C PRO A 228 -13.08 -20.70 -10.19
N CYS A 229 -12.83 -21.55 -9.19
CA CYS A 229 -13.45 -21.37 -7.87
C CYS A 229 -12.84 -20.18 -7.12
N VAL A 230 -11.52 -20.00 -7.21
CA VAL A 230 -10.82 -18.87 -6.62
C VAL A 230 -11.25 -17.56 -7.31
N ALA A 231 -11.34 -17.56 -8.64
CA ALA A 231 -11.80 -16.41 -9.41
C ALA A 231 -13.22 -15.97 -8.98
N ARG A 232 -14.17 -16.89 -8.91
CA ARG A 232 -15.54 -16.57 -8.43
C ARG A 232 -15.58 -16.04 -7.00
N THR A 233 -14.70 -16.53 -6.12
CA THR A 233 -14.61 -16.01 -4.74
C THR A 233 -14.04 -14.58 -4.74
N THR A 234 -13.03 -14.32 -5.57
CA THR A 234 -12.46 -12.98 -5.79
C THR A 234 -13.51 -12.00 -6.29
N GLU A 235 -14.30 -12.38 -7.29
CA GLU A 235 -15.41 -11.57 -7.80
C GLU A 235 -16.48 -11.29 -6.75
N ALA A 236 -16.75 -12.25 -5.86
CA ALA A 236 -17.71 -12.06 -4.77
C ALA A 236 -17.19 -11.02 -3.75
N ILE A 237 -15.91 -11.06 -3.41
CA ILE A 237 -15.25 -10.05 -2.58
C ILE A 237 -15.31 -8.67 -3.26
N ASP A 238 -15.03 -8.64 -4.57
CA ASP A 238 -15.03 -7.40 -5.35
C ASP A 238 -16.42 -6.75 -5.41
N LYS A 239 -17.49 -7.54 -5.55
CA LYS A 239 -18.88 -7.05 -5.49
C LYS A 239 -19.19 -6.41 -4.14
N GLU A 240 -18.72 -6.98 -3.03
CA GLU A 240 -18.90 -6.41 -1.69
C GLU A 240 -18.11 -5.10 -1.52
N ARG A 241 -16.89 -5.04 -2.05
CA ARG A 241 -16.08 -3.81 -2.10
C ARG A 241 -16.77 -2.70 -2.91
N ILE A 242 -17.28 -3.04 -4.09
CA ILE A 242 -18.03 -2.11 -4.96
C ILE A 242 -19.27 -1.59 -4.22
N ALA A 243 -20.04 -2.46 -3.57
CA ALA A 243 -21.21 -2.04 -2.78
C ALA A 243 -20.81 -1.03 -1.68
N LEU A 244 -19.63 -1.20 -1.08
CA LEU A 244 -19.13 -0.24 -0.10
C LEU A 244 -18.76 1.11 -0.76
N LEU A 245 -18.06 1.11 -1.90
CA LEU A 245 -17.78 2.34 -2.68
C LEU A 245 -19.05 3.05 -3.11
N ASP A 246 -20.02 2.31 -3.65
CA ASP A 246 -21.31 2.83 -4.11
C ASP A 246 -22.10 3.45 -2.95
N SER A 247 -21.96 2.91 -1.74
CA SER A 247 -22.59 3.47 -0.55
C SER A 247 -22.14 4.91 -0.26
N PHE A 248 -20.89 5.26 -0.61
CA PHE A 248 -20.36 6.62 -0.53
C PHE A 248 -20.65 7.46 -1.78
N GLY A 249 -21.11 6.85 -2.87
CA GLY A 249 -21.26 7.49 -4.18
C GLY A 249 -19.92 7.74 -4.87
N TYR A 250 -18.90 6.93 -4.56
CA TYR A 250 -17.59 6.98 -5.18
C TYR A 250 -17.57 6.15 -6.47
N ALA A 251 -16.68 6.51 -7.40
CA ALA A 251 -16.48 5.74 -8.60
C ALA A 251 -15.95 4.34 -8.27
N SER A 252 -16.46 3.34 -8.95
CA SER A 252 -16.05 1.95 -8.75
C SER A 252 -15.74 1.28 -10.07
N ASP A 253 -14.58 0.64 -10.15
CA ASP A 253 -14.19 -0.26 -11.22
C ASP A 253 -14.09 -1.68 -10.68
N ILE A 254 -14.48 -2.67 -11.48
CA ILE A 254 -14.27 -4.07 -11.12
C ILE A 254 -12.78 -4.41 -11.12
N VAL A 255 -12.38 -5.32 -10.22
CA VAL A 255 -10.97 -5.69 -10.01
C VAL A 255 -10.29 -6.19 -11.28
N ALA A 256 -11.02 -6.86 -12.16
CA ALA A 256 -10.50 -7.37 -13.43
C ALA A 256 -9.89 -6.28 -14.32
N HIS A 257 -10.48 -5.08 -14.33
CA HIS A 257 -9.96 -3.95 -15.10
C HIS A 257 -8.66 -3.36 -14.53
N GLY A 258 -8.44 -3.50 -13.23
CA GLY A 258 -7.27 -2.97 -12.53
C GLY A 258 -6.06 -3.91 -12.50
N VAL A 259 -6.25 -5.19 -12.85
CA VAL A 259 -5.17 -6.19 -12.79
C VAL A 259 -4.09 -5.94 -13.84
N GLY A 260 -4.44 -5.28 -14.93
CA GLY A 260 -3.56 -5.16 -16.08
C GLY A 260 -3.63 -6.42 -16.94
N GLY A 261 -2.96 -6.42 -18.05
CA GLY A 261 -2.95 -7.53 -18.97
C GLY A 261 -3.22 -7.07 -20.38
N SER A 262 -3.23 -8.01 -21.31
CA SER A 262 -3.37 -7.72 -22.74
C SER A 262 -4.83 -7.56 -23.18
N ILE A 263 -5.78 -7.90 -22.32
CA ILE A 263 -7.21 -7.89 -22.63
C ILE A 263 -8.00 -7.12 -21.58
N ILE A 264 -9.08 -6.47 -22.01
CA ILE A 264 -10.09 -5.91 -21.13
C ILE A 264 -11.21 -6.95 -21.04
N THR A 265 -11.49 -7.45 -19.84
CA THR A 265 -12.50 -8.46 -19.55
C THR A 265 -13.07 -8.21 -18.17
N ASP A 266 -14.31 -8.64 -17.97
CA ASP A 266 -14.96 -8.60 -16.65
C ASP A 266 -14.64 -9.86 -15.80
N ASP A 267 -14.05 -10.88 -16.42
CA ASP A 267 -13.62 -12.11 -15.75
C ASP A 267 -12.20 -11.94 -15.18
N ILE A 268 -12.07 -11.98 -13.85
CA ILE A 268 -10.79 -11.83 -13.18
C ILE A 268 -9.81 -12.98 -13.49
N GLY A 269 -10.33 -14.18 -13.74
CA GLY A 269 -9.49 -15.32 -14.13
C GLY A 269 -8.86 -15.13 -15.50
N GLU A 270 -9.65 -14.63 -16.48
CA GLU A 270 -9.14 -14.28 -17.80
C GLU A 270 -8.16 -13.11 -17.74
N ALA A 271 -8.47 -12.06 -16.99
CA ALA A 271 -7.59 -10.90 -16.80
C ALA A 271 -6.21 -11.33 -16.28
N ILE A 272 -6.18 -12.11 -15.21
CA ILE A 272 -4.93 -12.65 -14.61
C ILE A 272 -4.18 -13.56 -15.61
N ALA A 273 -4.88 -14.45 -16.30
CA ALA A 273 -4.28 -15.37 -17.27
C ALA A 273 -3.67 -14.65 -18.46
N SER A 274 -4.18 -13.46 -18.81
CA SER A 274 -3.70 -12.65 -19.92
C SER A 274 -2.39 -11.90 -19.65
N ASP A 275 -2.00 -11.72 -18.39
CA ASP A 275 -0.75 -11.04 -18.01
C ASP A 275 0.40 -12.04 -17.84
N PRO A 276 1.41 -12.04 -18.73
CA PRO A 276 2.54 -12.96 -18.67
C PRO A 276 3.42 -12.78 -17.42
N ASN A 277 3.30 -11.66 -16.71
CA ASN A 277 4.02 -11.44 -15.46
C ASN A 277 3.44 -12.29 -14.33
N PHE A 278 2.12 -12.43 -14.26
CA PHE A 278 1.48 -13.30 -13.27
C PHE A 278 1.84 -14.78 -13.44
N ALA A 279 2.04 -15.23 -14.69
CA ALA A 279 2.38 -16.62 -14.97
C ALA A 279 3.70 -17.09 -14.32
N LYS A 280 4.59 -16.15 -13.97
CA LYS A 280 5.92 -16.44 -13.39
C LYS A 280 5.99 -16.33 -11.87
N ILE A 281 4.90 -15.85 -11.23
CA ILE A 281 4.90 -15.59 -9.79
C ILE A 281 4.60 -16.89 -9.04
N LYS A 282 5.58 -17.34 -8.25
CA LYS A 282 5.42 -18.48 -7.35
C LYS A 282 4.53 -18.13 -6.16
N GLY A 283 3.90 -19.13 -5.59
CA GLY A 283 3.11 -19.01 -4.38
C GLY A 283 3.95 -18.65 -3.15
N PRO A 284 3.28 -18.22 -2.07
CA PRO A 284 3.94 -18.07 -0.77
C PRO A 284 4.55 -19.40 -0.31
N ALA A 285 5.67 -19.33 0.41
CA ALA A 285 6.32 -20.53 0.96
C ALA A 285 5.60 -21.07 2.21
N ASP A 286 4.91 -20.19 2.92
CA ASP A 286 4.17 -20.51 4.16
C ASP A 286 3.10 -19.46 4.45
N THR A 287 2.40 -19.63 5.57
CA THR A 287 1.35 -18.73 6.04
C THR A 287 1.86 -17.45 6.71
N ASN A 288 3.18 -17.27 6.91
CA ASN A 288 3.76 -16.02 7.42
C ASN A 288 3.93 -14.97 6.31
N SER A 289 3.63 -15.34 5.06
CA SER A 289 3.64 -14.41 3.94
C SER A 289 2.74 -13.19 4.20
N ARG A 290 3.17 -12.03 3.69
CA ARG A 290 2.38 -10.78 3.71
C ARG A 290 0.99 -10.94 3.09
N TYR A 291 0.82 -11.84 2.13
CA TYR A 291 -0.48 -12.17 1.53
C TYR A 291 -1.52 -12.64 2.56
N TYR A 292 -1.07 -13.19 3.68
CA TYR A 292 -1.90 -13.52 4.83
C TYR A 292 -1.79 -12.46 5.94
N ALA A 293 -0.56 -12.22 6.41
CA ALA A 293 -0.29 -11.47 7.63
C ALA A 293 -0.54 -9.97 7.51
N GLU A 294 -0.63 -9.45 6.28
CA GLU A 294 -0.92 -8.03 5.99
C GLU A 294 -2.28 -7.85 5.33
N ASP A 295 -2.55 -8.57 4.22
CA ASP A 295 -3.75 -8.34 3.43
C ASP A 295 -5.05 -8.73 4.14
N ILE A 296 -5.02 -9.66 5.11
CA ILE A 296 -6.20 -10.01 5.90
C ILE A 296 -6.44 -8.97 7.01
N PRO A 297 -5.51 -8.77 7.99
CA PRO A 297 -5.79 -7.88 9.13
C PRO A 297 -5.72 -6.38 8.77
N TYR A 298 -4.89 -5.96 7.81
CA TYR A 298 -4.70 -4.57 7.44
C TYR A 298 -5.34 -4.21 6.09
N GLY A 299 -5.85 -5.19 5.34
CA GLY A 299 -6.60 -5.02 4.10
C GLY A 299 -8.09 -5.25 4.31
N LEU A 300 -8.53 -6.52 4.36
CA LEU A 300 -9.95 -6.86 4.44
C LEU A 300 -10.61 -6.47 5.76
N ALA A 301 -9.93 -6.58 6.91
CA ALA A 301 -10.55 -6.29 8.19
C ALA A 301 -10.94 -4.81 8.37
N PRO A 302 -10.13 -3.80 8.00
CA PRO A 302 -10.57 -2.41 7.96
C PRO A 302 -11.78 -2.19 7.04
N TRP A 303 -11.83 -2.82 5.86
CA TRP A 303 -12.97 -2.74 4.95
C TRP A 303 -14.25 -3.26 5.60
N ALA A 304 -14.21 -4.44 6.22
CA ALA A 304 -15.36 -5.03 6.89
C ALA A 304 -15.84 -4.21 8.10
N LYS A 305 -14.91 -3.62 8.85
CA LYS A 305 -15.27 -2.72 9.97
C LYS A 305 -15.97 -1.45 9.46
N LEU A 306 -15.43 -0.84 8.38
CA LEU A 306 -16.07 0.31 7.74
C LEU A 306 -17.45 -0.06 7.17
N ALA A 307 -17.56 -1.18 6.46
CA ALA A 307 -18.82 -1.66 5.90
C ALA A 307 -19.88 -1.84 6.99
N ARG A 308 -19.52 -2.45 8.12
CA ARG A 308 -20.44 -2.60 9.28
C ARG A 308 -20.90 -1.23 9.82
N ALA A 309 -20.00 -0.26 9.94
CA ALA A 309 -20.34 1.09 10.41
C ALA A 309 -21.25 1.82 9.41
N MET A 310 -21.12 1.53 8.13
CA MET A 310 -21.93 2.14 7.04
C MET A 310 -23.17 1.31 6.69
N ASN A 311 -23.50 0.24 7.46
CA ASN A 311 -24.62 -0.66 7.21
C ASN A 311 -24.58 -1.33 5.82
N VAL A 312 -23.39 -1.70 5.36
CA VAL A 312 -23.17 -2.49 4.13
C VAL A 312 -22.81 -3.91 4.50
N ASP A 313 -23.55 -4.88 3.95
CA ASP A 313 -23.27 -6.30 4.20
C ASP A 313 -22.11 -6.80 3.35
N VAL A 314 -21.12 -7.43 4.01
CA VAL A 314 -19.91 -7.98 3.38
C VAL A 314 -19.62 -9.41 3.92
N PRO A 315 -20.54 -10.37 3.69
CA PRO A 315 -20.45 -11.70 4.28
C PRO A 315 -19.26 -12.51 3.77
N VAL A 316 -18.86 -12.36 2.51
CA VAL A 316 -17.72 -13.11 1.93
C VAL A 316 -16.41 -12.56 2.50
N ILE A 317 -16.23 -11.24 2.53
CA ILE A 317 -15.07 -10.60 3.18
C ILE A 317 -14.98 -11.02 4.65
N GLY A 318 -16.10 -10.97 5.40
CA GLY A 318 -16.15 -11.41 6.79
C GLY A 318 -15.77 -12.86 6.98
N SER A 319 -16.20 -13.75 6.07
CA SER A 319 -15.85 -15.18 6.08
C SER A 319 -14.34 -15.37 5.83
N MET A 320 -13.75 -14.66 4.88
CA MET A 320 -12.31 -14.73 4.60
C MET A 320 -11.48 -14.31 5.82
N ILE A 321 -11.87 -13.25 6.52
CA ILE A 321 -11.17 -12.80 7.73
C ILE A 321 -11.26 -13.85 8.83
N THR A 322 -12.43 -14.48 9.01
CA THR A 322 -12.65 -15.49 10.04
C THR A 322 -11.86 -16.78 9.76
N ILE A 323 -11.87 -17.26 8.52
CA ILE A 323 -11.08 -18.43 8.10
C ILE A 323 -9.58 -18.10 8.20
N GLY A 324 -9.17 -16.91 7.75
CA GLY A 324 -7.80 -16.44 7.88
C GLY A 324 -7.31 -16.40 9.33
N SER A 325 -8.16 -15.96 10.26
CA SER A 325 -7.85 -15.99 11.70
C SER A 325 -7.58 -17.40 12.21
N ALA A 326 -8.41 -18.38 11.79
CA ALA A 326 -8.21 -19.76 12.15
C ALA A 326 -6.92 -20.37 11.57
N LEU A 327 -6.60 -20.04 10.31
CA LEU A 327 -5.37 -20.50 9.66
C LEU A 327 -4.11 -19.93 10.29
N LEU A 328 -4.15 -18.65 10.70
CA LEU A 328 -2.99 -17.93 11.24
C LEU A 328 -2.82 -18.12 12.75
N GLY A 329 -3.81 -18.66 13.45
CA GLY A 329 -3.77 -18.87 14.89
C GLY A 329 -3.86 -17.59 15.73
N TYR A 330 -4.34 -16.50 15.14
CA TYR A 330 -4.64 -15.24 15.84
C TYR A 330 -5.85 -14.54 15.21
N ASP A 331 -6.47 -13.66 15.97
CA ASP A 331 -7.66 -12.92 15.52
C ASP A 331 -7.29 -11.76 14.58
N CYS A 332 -7.52 -11.92 13.27
CA CYS A 332 -7.32 -10.89 12.26
C CYS A 332 -8.27 -9.70 12.42
N TRP A 333 -9.44 -9.88 13.05
CA TRP A 333 -10.38 -8.80 13.31
C TRP A 333 -9.81 -7.75 14.28
N THR A 334 -9.06 -8.19 15.27
CA THR A 334 -8.50 -7.31 16.31
C THR A 334 -7.06 -6.90 16.04
N ARG A 335 -6.33 -7.64 15.20
CA ARG A 335 -4.92 -7.35 14.91
C ARG A 335 -4.72 -6.14 14.01
N GLY A 336 -5.62 -5.92 13.04
CA GLY A 336 -5.58 -4.76 12.15
C GLY A 336 -6.19 -3.51 12.79
N HIS A 337 -6.03 -2.37 12.12
CA HIS A 337 -6.51 -1.09 12.61
C HIS A 337 -8.02 -1.09 12.86
N SER A 338 -8.42 -0.56 13.99
CA SER A 338 -9.82 -0.27 14.32
C SER A 338 -10.26 1.07 13.73
N LEU A 339 -11.58 1.32 13.66
CA LEU A 339 -12.08 2.65 13.26
C LEU A 339 -11.65 3.74 14.26
N GLN A 340 -11.41 3.37 15.53
CA GLN A 340 -10.84 4.26 16.54
C GLN A 340 -9.38 4.60 16.22
N ASP A 341 -8.57 3.62 15.78
CA ASP A 341 -7.19 3.88 15.36
C ASP A 341 -7.15 4.82 14.16
N LEU A 342 -8.07 4.64 13.22
CA LEU A 342 -8.24 5.51 12.05
C LEU A 342 -8.85 6.89 12.40
N GLY A 343 -9.41 7.06 13.60
CA GLY A 343 -10.02 8.33 14.04
C GLY A 343 -11.41 8.60 13.46
N ILE A 344 -12.11 7.58 12.98
CA ILE A 344 -13.43 7.68 12.32
C ILE A 344 -14.52 6.86 13.03
N GLU A 345 -14.25 6.36 14.25
CA GLU A 345 -15.22 5.59 15.01
C GLU A 345 -16.44 6.45 15.39
N GLY A 346 -17.63 5.89 15.17
CA GLY A 346 -18.90 6.53 15.53
C GLY A 346 -19.38 7.61 14.54
N MET A 347 -18.61 7.94 13.50
CA MET A 347 -19.07 8.88 12.49
C MET A 347 -20.18 8.28 11.63
N THR A 348 -21.20 9.05 11.38
CA THR A 348 -22.17 8.78 10.30
C THR A 348 -21.46 8.89 8.95
N LYS A 349 -22.11 8.43 7.89
CA LYS A 349 -21.55 8.55 6.53
C LYS A 349 -21.34 10.01 6.13
N GLU A 350 -22.28 10.87 6.46
CA GLU A 350 -22.24 12.30 6.17
C GLU A 350 -21.09 12.98 6.92
N GLU A 351 -20.95 12.71 8.21
CA GLU A 351 -19.84 13.22 9.03
C GLU A 351 -18.48 12.70 8.52
N LEU A 352 -18.41 11.44 8.15
CA LEU A 352 -17.18 10.88 7.58
C LEU A 352 -16.82 11.56 6.24
N LYS A 353 -17.78 11.78 5.35
CA LYS A 353 -17.54 12.49 4.08
C LYS A 353 -17.06 13.93 4.31
N GLU A 354 -17.66 14.65 5.24
CA GLU A 354 -17.26 16.01 5.60
C GLU A 354 -15.85 16.02 6.22
N TYR A 355 -15.56 15.07 7.11
CA TYR A 355 -14.24 14.88 7.70
C TYR A 355 -13.18 14.59 6.64
N LEU A 356 -13.44 13.68 5.71
CA LEU A 356 -12.53 13.36 4.61
C LEU A 356 -12.28 14.57 3.71
N GLU A 357 -13.30 15.36 3.42
CA GLU A 357 -13.20 16.54 2.57
C GLU A 357 -12.44 17.67 3.24
N THR A 358 -12.76 17.98 4.49
CA THR A 358 -12.27 19.18 5.16
C THR A 358 -11.12 18.93 6.15
N GLY A 359 -11.00 17.70 6.63
CA GLY A 359 -10.06 17.32 7.68
C GLY A 359 -10.50 17.73 9.09
N LYS A 360 -11.78 18.14 9.28
CA LYS A 360 -12.29 18.70 10.55
C LYS A 360 -13.46 17.91 11.08
#